data_45a831ef0d448380ed774be28af5f839
#
_entry.id   45a831ef0d448380ed774be28af5f839
#
_cell.length_a   1.000
_cell.length_b   1.000
_cell.length_c   1.000
_cell.angle_alpha   90.00
_cell.angle_beta   90.00
_cell.angle_gamma   90.00
#
_symmetry.space_group_name_H-M   'P 1'
#
loop_
_entity.id
_entity.type
_entity.pdbx_description
1 polymer ?
#
loop_
_entity_poly.entity_id
_entity_poly.type
_entity_poly.pdbx_seq_one_letter_code
_entity_poly.pdbx_strand_id
1 'polypeptide(L)'
;MFVTQLSELSALKLIERAHVELMNHKDTMEYAGIIMVGKYKVSDEIPTAMTNGVDCVYGEDYIKSLSESDRRGLILHENLHKAFQHTFLWKHLYEKNAKCANMACDYVINIIIKDIDASSGGFVTLPKGGRSEEHTSELQS
;
A
#
# COMPACT_ATOMS: atom_id res chain seq x y z
N MET A 1 25.56 22.96 -2.17
CA MET A 1 24.40 22.10 -1.95
C MET A 1 23.81 21.67 -3.29
N PHE A 2 23.41 20.48 -3.39
CA PHE A 2 22.85 19.99 -4.63
C PHE A 2 21.49 19.37 -4.38
N VAL A 3 20.68 19.35 -5.42
CA VAL A 3 19.33 18.84 -5.35
C VAL A 3 19.31 17.46 -5.95
N THR A 4 18.83 16.50 -5.19
CA THR A 4 18.69 15.14 -5.69
C THR A 4 17.45 15.05 -6.56
N GLN A 5 17.61 14.55 -7.77
CA GLN A 5 16.47 14.32 -8.64
C GLN A 5 15.60 13.21 -8.04
N LEU A 6 14.30 13.35 -8.24
CA LEU A 6 13.39 12.33 -7.72
C LEU A 6 13.73 10.96 -8.27
N SER A 7 14.11 10.90 -9.54
CA SER A 7 14.45 9.62 -10.15
C SER A 7 15.72 9.02 -9.59
N GLU A 8 16.52 9.80 -8.86
CA GLU A 8 17.74 9.31 -8.26
C GLU A 8 17.57 8.85 -6.83
N LEU A 9 16.39 9.07 -6.27
CA LEU A 9 16.14 8.65 -4.91
C LEU A 9 16.01 7.13 -4.85
N SER A 10 16.51 6.55 -3.77
CA SER A 10 16.33 5.13 -3.56
C SER A 10 14.85 4.82 -3.33
N ALA A 11 14.48 3.56 -3.55
CA ALA A 11 13.10 3.16 -3.30
C ALA A 11 12.71 3.41 -1.85
N LEU A 12 13.64 3.18 -0.92
CA LEU A 12 13.35 3.42 0.49
C LEU A 12 13.00 4.88 0.75
N LYS A 13 13.74 5.80 0.16
CA LYS A 13 13.46 7.22 0.33
C LYS A 13 12.11 7.60 -0.29
N LEU A 14 11.78 7.02 -1.43
CA LEU A 14 10.49 7.28 -2.05
C LEU A 14 9.35 6.80 -1.15
N ILE A 15 9.52 5.66 -0.50
CA ILE A 15 8.52 5.15 0.42
C ILE A 15 8.40 6.07 1.64
N GLU A 16 9.52 6.50 2.21
CA GLU A 16 9.49 7.41 3.34
C GLU A 16 8.76 8.69 2.99
N ARG A 17 9.03 9.21 1.81
CA ARG A 17 8.38 10.42 1.34
C ARG A 17 6.88 10.23 1.24
N ALA A 18 6.45 9.11 0.69
CA ALA A 18 5.03 8.82 0.56
C ALA A 18 4.37 8.67 1.92
N HIS A 19 5.05 8.06 2.89
CA HIS A 19 4.52 7.95 4.24
C HIS A 19 4.26 9.32 4.84
N VAL A 20 5.24 10.23 4.73
CA VAL A 20 5.08 11.57 5.26
C VAL A 20 3.93 12.29 4.58
N GLU A 21 3.82 12.15 3.27
CA GLU A 21 2.77 12.82 2.53
C GLU A 21 1.39 12.29 2.92
N LEU A 22 1.27 10.97 3.09
CA LEU A 22 0.00 10.38 3.51
C LEU A 22 -0.41 10.84 4.90
N MET A 23 0.55 10.95 5.81
CA MET A 23 0.25 11.33 7.18
C MET A 23 -0.10 12.81 7.33
N ASN A 24 0.25 13.61 6.34
CA ASN A 24 0.01 15.06 6.43
C ASN A 24 -1.13 15.55 5.55
N HIS A 25 -1.69 14.70 4.69
CA HIS A 25 -2.77 15.14 3.81
C HIS A 25 -4.12 14.97 4.53
N LYS A 26 -5.01 15.96 4.34
CA LYS A 26 -6.29 15.98 5.05
C LYS A 26 -7.15 14.75 4.77
N ASP A 27 -7.02 14.16 3.60
CA ASP A 27 -7.85 13.03 3.21
C ASP A 27 -7.27 11.68 3.59
N THR A 28 -6.02 11.63 4.05
CA THR A 28 -5.38 10.37 4.43
C THR A 28 -4.79 10.39 5.84
N MET A 29 -4.75 11.54 6.48
CA MET A 29 -4.11 11.66 7.79
C MET A 29 -4.77 10.78 8.85
N GLU A 30 -6.01 10.43 8.66
CA GLU A 30 -6.69 9.58 9.63
C GLU A 30 -6.10 8.17 9.67
N TYR A 31 -5.32 7.80 8.67
CA TYR A 31 -4.68 6.49 8.63
C TYR A 31 -3.25 6.53 9.19
N ALA A 32 -2.82 7.68 9.72
CA ALA A 32 -1.43 7.80 10.19
C ALA A 32 -1.08 6.77 11.24
N GLY A 33 -2.00 6.47 12.15
CA GLY A 33 -1.73 5.50 13.20
C GLY A 33 -1.41 4.13 12.65
N ILE A 34 -2.11 3.72 11.60
CA ILE A 34 -1.88 2.44 10.96
C ILE A 34 -0.55 2.43 10.21
N ILE A 35 -0.28 3.52 9.51
CA ILE A 35 0.93 3.64 8.70
C ILE A 35 2.18 3.55 9.57
N MET A 36 2.09 4.03 10.80
CA MET A 36 3.24 4.05 11.69
C MET A 36 3.51 2.72 12.38
N VAL A 37 2.58 1.77 12.30
CA VAL A 37 2.75 0.48 12.97
C VAL A 37 3.60 -0.44 12.09
N GLY A 38 4.51 -1.18 12.75
CA GLY A 38 5.33 -2.15 12.05
C GLY A 38 6.47 -1.53 11.31
N LYS A 39 7.09 -2.30 10.48
CA LYS A 39 8.25 -1.89 9.71
C LYS A 39 7.99 -2.10 8.22
N TYR A 40 8.80 -1.46 7.42
CA TYR A 40 8.75 -1.69 5.99
C TYR A 40 10.17 -1.80 5.46
N LYS A 41 10.31 -2.55 4.38
CA LYS A 41 11.60 -2.72 3.74
C LYS A 41 11.41 -2.89 2.25
N VAL A 42 12.52 -2.81 1.54
CA VAL A 42 12.55 -2.93 0.09
C VAL A 42 13.31 -4.19 -0.26
N SER A 43 12.82 -4.90 -1.27
CA SER A 43 13.48 -6.11 -1.73
C SER A 43 13.50 -6.12 -3.25
N ASP A 44 14.59 -6.58 -3.84
CA ASP A 44 14.66 -6.72 -5.28
C ASP A 44 14.11 -8.07 -5.74
N GLU A 45 13.65 -8.89 -4.80
CA GLU A 45 13.07 -10.19 -5.13
C GLU A 45 11.56 -10.17 -5.19
N ILE A 46 10.93 -9.07 -4.78
CA ILE A 46 9.48 -8.94 -4.76
C ILE A 46 9.04 -8.15 -5.98
N PRO A 47 8.11 -8.70 -6.81
CA PRO A 47 7.69 -7.97 -8.01
C PRO A 47 6.79 -6.78 -7.72
N THR A 48 6.00 -6.83 -6.66
CA THR A 48 5.12 -5.70 -6.33
C THR A 48 5.26 -5.34 -4.87
N ALA A 49 4.37 -5.85 -4.02
CA ALA A 49 4.37 -5.54 -2.59
C ALA A 49 3.61 -6.63 -1.87
N MET A 50 3.91 -6.78 -0.58
CA MET A 50 3.19 -7.74 0.24
C MET A 50 3.27 -7.33 1.71
N THR A 51 2.34 -7.83 2.50
CA THR A 51 2.38 -7.62 3.93
C THR A 51 2.05 -8.93 4.62
N ASN A 52 2.66 -9.12 5.78
CA ASN A 52 2.36 -10.28 6.62
C ASN A 52 1.39 -9.92 7.77
N GLY A 53 0.78 -8.75 7.70
CA GLY A 53 -0.13 -8.28 8.73
C GLY A 53 0.53 -7.38 9.75
N VAL A 54 1.84 -7.32 9.76
CA VAL A 54 2.60 -6.46 10.67
C VAL A 54 3.57 -5.58 9.89
N ASP A 55 4.35 -6.20 9.02
CA ASP A 55 5.36 -5.51 8.24
C ASP A 55 5.01 -5.53 6.77
N CYS A 56 5.53 -4.57 6.03
CA CYS A 56 5.32 -4.48 4.59
C CYS A 56 6.65 -4.63 3.87
N VAL A 57 6.62 -5.28 2.70
CA VAL A 57 7.79 -5.40 1.84
C VAL A 57 7.41 -4.89 0.47
N TYR A 58 8.24 -4.02 -0.09
CA TYR A 58 7.96 -3.40 -1.38
C TYR A 58 9.04 -3.77 -2.38
N GLY A 59 8.62 -4.04 -3.61
CA GLY A 59 9.56 -4.33 -4.68
C GLY A 59 10.28 -3.06 -5.09
N GLU A 60 11.60 -3.13 -5.18
CA GLU A 60 12.41 -1.95 -5.45
C GLU A 60 12.07 -1.33 -6.81
N ASP A 61 12.09 -2.14 -7.86
CA ASP A 61 11.84 -1.63 -9.20
C ASP A 61 10.40 -1.17 -9.36
N TYR A 62 9.48 -1.87 -8.71
CA TYR A 62 8.08 -1.51 -8.79
C TYR A 62 7.85 -0.13 -8.17
N ILE A 63 8.41 0.11 -6.99
CA ILE A 63 8.27 1.40 -6.33
C ILE A 63 8.82 2.51 -7.22
N LYS A 64 9.97 2.28 -7.84
CA LYS A 64 10.58 3.29 -8.68
C LYS A 64 9.81 3.54 -9.97
N SER A 65 9.03 2.57 -10.41
CA SER A 65 8.28 2.70 -11.65
C SER A 65 6.97 3.45 -11.48
N LEU A 66 6.50 3.62 -10.26
CA LEU A 66 5.20 4.20 -10.00
C LEU A 66 5.26 5.72 -9.95
N SER A 67 4.15 6.36 -10.36
CA SER A 67 3.98 7.79 -10.12
C SER A 67 3.83 8.02 -8.62
N GLU A 68 3.94 9.28 -8.21
CA GLU A 68 3.79 9.60 -6.79
C GLU A 68 2.42 9.22 -6.26
N SER A 69 1.37 9.49 -7.05
CA SER A 69 0.01 9.14 -6.64
C SER A 69 -0.18 7.64 -6.52
N ASP A 70 0.34 6.89 -7.49
CA ASP A 70 0.25 5.44 -7.44
C ASP A 70 1.05 4.87 -6.29
N ARG A 71 2.20 5.46 -6.02
CA ARG A 71 3.03 5.03 -4.89
C ARG A 71 2.31 5.23 -3.58
N ARG A 72 1.68 6.40 -3.42
CA ARG A 72 0.89 6.65 -2.20
C ARG A 72 -0.28 5.68 -2.11
N GLY A 73 -0.93 5.41 -3.24
CA GLY A 73 -2.03 4.46 -3.25
C GLY A 73 -1.60 3.05 -2.88
N LEU A 74 -0.46 2.61 -3.39
CA LEU A 74 0.06 1.29 -3.06
C LEU A 74 0.38 1.18 -1.58
N ILE A 75 1.05 2.18 -1.03
CA ILE A 75 1.42 2.14 0.37
C ILE A 75 0.19 2.15 1.26
N LEU A 76 -0.80 2.96 0.92
CA LEU A 76 -2.04 2.96 1.69
C LEU A 76 -2.74 1.61 1.59
N HIS A 77 -2.74 1.02 0.41
CA HIS A 77 -3.36 -0.28 0.18
C HIS A 77 -2.75 -1.35 1.11
N GLU A 78 -1.42 -1.42 1.14
CA GLU A 78 -0.76 -2.43 1.97
C GLU A 78 -0.99 -2.17 3.46
N ASN A 79 -1.00 -0.92 3.86
CA ASN A 79 -1.24 -0.59 5.26
C ASN A 79 -2.68 -0.88 5.67
N LEU A 80 -3.64 -0.70 4.78
CA LEU A 80 -5.02 -1.05 5.08
C LEU A 80 -5.18 -2.56 5.19
N HIS A 81 -4.50 -3.34 4.37
CA HIS A 81 -4.47 -4.78 4.54
C HIS A 81 -3.94 -5.15 5.91
N LYS A 82 -2.85 -4.51 6.29
CA LYS A 82 -2.24 -4.75 7.60
C LYS A 82 -3.23 -4.45 8.71
N ALA A 83 -3.93 -3.34 8.61
CA ALA A 83 -4.90 -2.95 9.63
C ALA A 83 -6.07 -3.92 9.71
N PHE A 84 -6.62 -4.29 8.56
CA PHE A 84 -7.80 -5.15 8.54
C PHE A 84 -7.52 -6.53 9.12
N GLN A 85 -6.32 -7.03 8.93
CA GLN A 85 -5.97 -8.34 9.48
C GLN A 85 -6.01 -8.36 11.01
N HIS A 86 -5.97 -7.19 11.64
CA HIS A 86 -5.99 -7.11 13.09
C HIS A 86 -7.36 -6.80 13.66
N THR A 87 -8.37 -6.55 12.80
CA THR A 87 -9.72 -6.38 13.32
C THR A 87 -10.33 -7.76 13.59
N PHE A 88 -11.23 -7.80 14.54
CA PHE A 88 -11.82 -9.07 14.94
C PHE A 88 -12.49 -9.79 13.78
N LEU A 89 -13.32 -9.07 13.05
CA LEU A 89 -14.08 -9.68 11.95
C LEU A 89 -13.15 -10.21 10.86
N TRP A 90 -12.22 -9.39 10.40
CA TRP A 90 -11.35 -9.80 9.31
C TRP A 90 -10.41 -10.91 9.75
N LYS A 91 -9.91 -10.85 10.98
CA LYS A 91 -9.05 -11.90 11.48
C LYS A 91 -9.79 -13.23 11.48
N HIS A 92 -11.04 -13.22 11.90
CA HIS A 92 -11.85 -14.43 11.91
C HIS A 92 -12.04 -14.99 10.51
N LEU A 93 -12.31 -14.10 9.55
CA LEU A 93 -12.48 -14.53 8.17
C LEU A 93 -11.18 -15.10 7.58
N TYR A 94 -10.06 -14.49 7.92
CA TYR A 94 -8.76 -14.99 7.46
C TYR A 94 -8.49 -16.39 8.00
N GLU A 95 -8.86 -16.64 9.24
CA GLU A 95 -8.67 -17.96 9.83
C GLU A 95 -9.55 -19.00 9.16
N LYS A 96 -10.72 -18.58 8.69
CA LYS A 96 -11.64 -19.50 8.06
C LYS A 96 -11.26 -19.82 6.63
N ASN A 97 -10.92 -18.80 5.86
CA ASN A 97 -10.51 -18.94 4.47
C ASN A 97 -9.71 -17.72 4.07
N ALA A 98 -8.39 -17.84 4.21
CA ALA A 98 -7.51 -16.72 3.98
C ALA A 98 -7.60 -16.17 2.57
N LYS A 99 -7.77 -17.05 1.58
CA LYS A 99 -7.81 -16.61 0.20
C LYS A 99 -9.04 -15.74 -0.07
N CYS A 100 -10.21 -16.21 0.37
CA CYS A 100 -11.43 -15.43 0.17
C CYS A 100 -11.41 -14.14 0.97
N ALA A 101 -10.90 -14.20 2.19
CA ALA A 101 -10.82 -13.00 3.02
C ALA A 101 -9.91 -11.96 2.39
N ASN A 102 -8.80 -12.40 1.80
CA ASN A 102 -7.87 -11.49 1.15
C ASN A 102 -8.50 -10.82 -0.06
N MET A 103 -9.25 -11.60 -0.85
CA MET A 103 -9.95 -11.03 -2.01
C MET A 103 -10.99 -9.99 -1.58
N ALA A 104 -11.76 -10.32 -0.55
CA ALA A 104 -12.77 -9.38 -0.05
C ALA A 104 -12.12 -8.13 0.50
N CYS A 105 -11.01 -8.29 1.20
CA CYS A 105 -10.27 -7.18 1.76
C CYS A 105 -9.75 -6.25 0.65
N ASP A 106 -9.17 -6.83 -0.40
CA ASP A 106 -8.73 -6.05 -1.56
C ASP A 106 -9.87 -5.22 -2.12
N TYR A 107 -11.04 -5.81 -2.23
CA TYR A 107 -12.19 -5.14 -2.79
C TYR A 107 -12.55 -3.90 -1.97
N VAL A 108 -12.64 -4.09 -0.65
CA VAL A 108 -13.00 -2.98 0.25
C VAL A 108 -11.95 -1.90 0.21
N ILE A 109 -10.68 -2.28 0.25
CA ILE A 109 -9.59 -1.33 0.23
C ILE A 109 -9.58 -0.53 -1.06
N ASN A 110 -9.82 -1.19 -2.18
CA ASN A 110 -9.84 -0.50 -3.46
C ASN A 110 -10.97 0.52 -3.51
N ILE A 111 -12.11 0.22 -2.90
CA ILE A 111 -13.19 1.18 -2.82
C ILE A 111 -12.79 2.39 -2.00
N ILE A 112 -12.13 2.15 -0.86
CA ILE A 112 -11.65 3.25 -0.01
C ILE A 112 -10.69 4.14 -0.79
N ILE A 113 -9.75 3.54 -1.49
CA ILE A 113 -8.75 4.31 -2.22
C ILE A 113 -9.41 5.09 -3.36
N LYS A 114 -10.36 4.49 -4.06
CA LYS A 114 -11.07 5.19 -5.13
C LYS A 114 -11.86 6.37 -4.59
N ASP A 115 -12.44 6.22 -3.41
CA ASP A 115 -13.17 7.33 -2.81
C ASP A 115 -12.23 8.49 -2.45
N ILE A 116 -11.06 8.17 -1.92
CA ILE A 116 -10.07 9.19 -1.60
C ILE A 116 -9.55 9.84 -2.88
N ASP A 117 -9.31 9.03 -3.91
CA ASP A 117 -8.89 9.56 -5.21
C ASP A 117 -9.88 10.61 -5.69
N ALA A 118 -11.16 10.29 -5.66
CA ALA A 118 -12.19 11.21 -6.13
C ALA A 118 -12.28 12.47 -5.28
N SER A 119 -12.21 12.33 -3.96
CA SER A 119 -12.37 13.46 -3.07
C SER A 119 -11.13 14.34 -3.00
N SER A 120 -9.96 13.76 -3.25
CA SER A 120 -8.69 14.47 -3.08
C SER A 120 -8.13 14.99 -4.39
N GLY A 121 -8.79 14.72 -5.51
CA GLY A 121 -8.27 15.14 -6.80
C GLY A 121 -7.06 14.35 -7.25
N GLY A 122 -7.00 13.08 -6.89
CA GLY A 122 -5.94 12.21 -7.37
C GLY A 122 -4.72 12.14 -6.48
N PHE A 123 -4.86 12.49 -5.22
CA PHE A 123 -3.71 12.40 -4.31
C PHE A 123 -3.23 10.96 -4.15
N VAL A 124 -4.16 10.01 -4.08
CA VAL A 124 -3.83 8.58 -4.10
C VAL A 124 -4.58 7.95 -5.26
N THR A 125 -3.92 7.04 -5.96
CA THR A 125 -4.52 6.32 -7.06
C THR A 125 -4.10 4.88 -6.99
N LEU A 126 -4.89 4.00 -7.60
CA LEU A 126 -4.51 2.59 -7.67
C LEU A 126 -3.55 2.40 -8.83
N PRO A 127 -2.43 1.71 -8.60
CA PRO A 127 -1.51 1.44 -9.69
C PRO A 127 -2.20 0.69 -10.81
N LYS A 128 -1.95 1.12 -12.03
CA LYS A 128 -2.61 0.56 -13.19
C LYS A 128 -2.11 -0.84 -13.48
N GLY A 129 -3.06 -1.70 -13.82
CA GLY A 129 -2.74 -2.99 -14.40
C GLY A 129 -2.04 -3.94 -13.49
N GLY A 130 -1.78 -3.54 -12.28
CA GLY A 130 -1.02 -4.39 -11.40
C GLY A 130 -1.89 -5.18 -10.47
N ARG A 131 -2.46 -4.48 -9.53
CA ARG A 131 -3.05 -5.15 -8.38
C ARG A 131 -4.29 -5.96 -8.71
N SER A 132 -5.21 -5.36 -9.44
CA SER A 132 -6.49 -6.03 -9.63
C SER A 132 -6.36 -7.34 -10.40
N GLU A 133 -5.35 -7.44 -11.24
CA GLU A 133 -5.13 -8.67 -11.99
C GLU A 133 -4.21 -9.62 -11.30
N GLU A 134 -3.26 -9.08 -10.57
CA GLU A 134 -2.24 -9.92 -9.96
C GLU A 134 -2.61 -10.38 -8.58
N HIS A 135 -3.57 -9.73 -7.95
CA HIS A 135 -3.82 -10.11 -6.57
C HIS A 135 -4.30 -11.55 -6.47
N THR A 136 -4.77 -12.12 -7.56
CA THR A 136 -5.08 -13.53 -7.56
C THR A 136 -3.85 -14.35 -7.25
N SER A 137 -2.74 -14.01 -7.88
CA SER A 137 -1.50 -14.71 -7.59
C SER A 137 -0.95 -14.29 -6.25
N GLU A 138 -1.17 -13.05 -5.86
CA GLU A 138 -0.71 -12.59 -4.55
C GLU A 138 -1.44 -13.27 -3.42
N LEU A 139 -2.66 -13.65 -3.66
CA LEU A 139 -3.42 -14.35 -2.66
C LEU A 139 -2.78 -15.67 -2.29
N GLN A 140 -1.88 -16.12 -3.10
CA GLN A 140 -1.19 -17.36 -2.86
C GLN A 140 0.09 -17.17 -2.09
N SER A 141 0.46 -15.94 -1.89
CA SER A 141 1.68 -15.66 -1.14
C SER A 141 1.43 -15.65 0.34
#